data_29df9b80f4abcfa35a23a1b31d073162
#
_entry.id   29df9b80f4abcfa35a23a1b31d073162
#
_cell.length_a   1.000
_cell.length_b   1.000
_cell.length_c   1.000
_cell.angle_alpha   90.00
_cell.angle_beta   90.00
_cell.angle_gamma   90.00
#
_symmetry.space_group_name_H-M   'P 1'
#
loop_
_entity.id
_entity.type
_entity.pdbx_description
1 polymer ?
#
loop_
_entity_poly.entity_id
_entity_poly.type
_entity_poly.pdbx_seq_one_letter_code
_entity_poly.pdbx_strand_id
1 'polypeptide(L)'
;MGDAEMKNDVLHPALISNRALVASIIFVAIASSAIFLLSSAVSAVNADPRDDAYHYMKNGIDDQLYNEWWYFNGRDGDTHFMLTFLLSDPDNLTAYRRIQVQVILLQNGQIPILGSHQSRGFGGDRNSPMFDIDKNGFYSDQEGRIHIRGEVEDEATSELFRWDLVYEAAADPWYAIPTQTKTGQSGWMKWLVYMPSANVTGSFTIGNRTVDIDGTGYHDHIWGRFPLNDPQFTWAEASNPAKNFSLSYREIWENRTEDNPKAYLGIQKEGESIEFSGGQVKA
;
A
#
# COMPACT_ATOMS: atom_id res chain seq x y z
N MET A 1 48.08 -37.37 5.55
CA MET A 1 46.75 -37.60 6.13
C MET A 1 46.54 -36.47 7.09
N GLY A 2 45.88 -35.43 6.62
CA GLY A 2 45.65 -34.20 7.40
C GLY A 2 44.14 -33.90 7.29
N ASP A 3 43.48 -33.93 8.43
CA ASP A 3 42.07 -33.67 8.59
C ASP A 3 41.83 -32.16 8.40
N ALA A 4 41.01 -31.78 7.43
CA ALA A 4 40.57 -30.41 7.25
C ALA A 4 39.29 -30.20 8.05
N GLU A 5 39.41 -29.47 9.14
CA GLU A 5 38.29 -28.97 9.95
C GLU A 5 37.50 -27.90 9.16
N MET A 6 36.25 -28.21 8.80
CA MET A 6 35.32 -27.24 8.22
C MET A 6 34.76 -26.35 9.35
N LYS A 7 35.20 -25.09 9.39
CA LYS A 7 34.57 -24.07 10.24
C LYS A 7 33.25 -23.65 9.60
N ASN A 8 32.15 -23.90 10.30
CA ASN A 8 30.85 -23.33 10.03
C ASN A 8 30.83 -21.86 10.47
N ASP A 9 30.97 -20.94 9.55
CA ASP A 9 30.68 -19.52 9.79
C ASP A 9 29.15 -19.32 9.82
N VAL A 10 28.63 -19.22 11.02
CA VAL A 10 27.24 -18.79 11.27
C VAL A 10 27.17 -17.29 11.00
N LEU A 11 26.53 -16.91 9.91
CA LEU A 11 26.20 -15.52 9.62
C LEU A 11 25.24 -14.98 10.70
N HIS A 12 25.75 -14.12 11.57
CA HIS A 12 24.93 -13.31 12.46
C HIS A 12 24.11 -12.27 11.64
N PRO A 13 22.77 -12.21 11.80
CA PRO A 13 22.00 -11.12 11.20
C PRO A 13 22.41 -9.81 11.88
N ALA A 14 22.86 -8.85 11.07
CA ALA A 14 23.18 -7.51 11.52
C ALA A 14 21.90 -6.85 12.09
N LEU A 15 21.90 -6.59 13.38
CA LEU A 15 20.92 -5.75 14.08
C LEU A 15 21.02 -4.33 13.50
N ILE A 16 20.12 -3.97 12.62
CA ILE A 16 19.97 -2.59 12.16
C ILE A 16 19.51 -1.77 13.36
N SER A 17 20.35 -0.90 13.83
CA SER A 17 20.11 -0.07 15.01
C SER A 17 18.94 0.89 14.74
N ASN A 18 17.88 0.79 15.54
CA ASN A 18 16.69 1.67 15.50
C ASN A 18 17.03 3.18 15.60
N ARG A 19 18.25 3.55 15.93
CA ARG A 19 18.72 4.95 16.00
C ARG A 19 18.95 5.58 14.62
N ALA A 20 19.27 4.80 13.59
CA ALA A 20 19.49 5.32 12.24
C ALA A 20 18.15 5.64 11.54
N LEU A 21 17.09 4.84 11.80
CA LEU A 21 15.77 5.07 11.24
C LEU A 21 15.11 6.33 11.83
N VAL A 22 15.26 6.55 13.14
CA VAL A 22 14.72 7.73 13.84
C VAL A 22 15.44 9.02 13.41
N ALA A 23 16.75 8.95 13.13
CA ALA A 23 17.52 10.12 12.69
C ALA A 23 17.12 10.59 11.28
N SER A 24 16.75 9.68 10.37
CA SER A 24 16.31 10.03 9.02
C SER A 24 14.93 10.72 9.01
N ILE A 25 14.03 10.35 9.92
CA ILE A 25 12.69 10.96 10.04
C ILE A 25 12.77 12.36 10.63
N ILE A 26 13.72 12.63 11.55
CA ILE A 26 13.87 13.95 12.19
C ILE A 26 14.47 14.98 11.23
N PHE A 27 15.31 14.58 10.27
CA PHE A 27 15.91 15.52 9.32
C PHE A 27 14.92 16.08 8.29
N VAL A 28 13.86 15.34 7.95
CA VAL A 28 12.77 15.81 7.07
C VAL A 28 11.89 16.86 7.76
N ALA A 29 11.74 16.81 9.09
CA ALA A 29 10.88 17.71 9.85
C ALA A 29 11.46 19.12 10.03
N ILE A 30 12.78 19.32 9.93
CA ILE A 30 13.45 20.62 10.17
C ILE A 30 13.61 21.43 8.87
N ALA A 31 13.65 20.79 7.72
CA ALA A 31 13.73 21.48 6.41
C ALA A 31 12.42 22.15 5.97
N SER A 32 11.30 21.83 6.59
CA SER A 32 9.96 22.28 6.18
C SER A 32 9.62 23.73 6.55
N SER A 33 10.45 24.44 7.31
CA SER A 33 10.14 25.82 7.71
C SER A 33 10.65 26.90 6.72
N ALA A 34 11.46 26.55 5.73
CA ALA A 34 12.14 27.51 4.85
C ALA A 34 11.74 27.45 3.37
N ILE A 35 10.91 26.48 2.94
CA ILE A 35 10.57 26.26 1.52
C ILE A 35 9.19 26.82 1.14
N PHE A 36 8.51 27.54 2.03
CA PHE A 36 7.15 28.06 1.79
C PHE A 36 7.07 29.27 0.82
N LEU A 37 8.13 29.62 0.13
CA LEU A 37 8.11 30.74 -0.84
C LEU A 37 8.52 30.21 -2.23
N LEU A 38 7.53 30.20 -3.15
CA LEU A 38 7.66 30.03 -4.60
C LEU A 38 7.55 28.60 -5.18
N SER A 39 6.55 27.84 -4.81
CA SER A 39 6.00 26.85 -5.73
C SER A 39 4.53 27.17 -5.97
N SER A 40 4.11 27.24 -7.21
CA SER A 40 2.69 27.17 -7.56
C SER A 40 2.18 25.83 -7.03
N ALA A 41 1.54 25.85 -5.86
CA ALA A 41 0.87 24.68 -5.33
C ALA A 41 -0.16 24.24 -6.38
N VAL A 42 0.08 23.12 -7.01
CA VAL A 42 -0.95 22.45 -7.79
C VAL A 42 -1.93 21.93 -6.73
N SER A 43 -3.14 22.48 -6.73
CA SER A 43 -4.20 21.92 -5.86
C SER A 43 -4.33 20.45 -6.16
N ALA A 44 -4.29 19.61 -5.12
CA ALA A 44 -4.56 18.20 -5.25
C ALA A 44 -5.89 18.02 -5.98
N VAL A 45 -5.92 17.13 -6.96
CA VAL A 45 -7.17 16.79 -7.62
C VAL A 45 -7.99 15.98 -6.60
N ASN A 46 -9.11 16.57 -6.15
CA ASN A 46 -10.02 15.87 -5.24
C ASN A 46 -10.50 14.58 -5.90
N ALA A 47 -10.39 13.48 -5.19
CA ALA A 47 -10.90 12.20 -5.63
C ALA A 47 -12.38 12.03 -5.21
N ASP A 48 -13.17 11.44 -6.08
CA ASP A 48 -14.54 10.99 -5.76
C ASP A 48 -14.46 9.61 -5.08
N PRO A 49 -15.33 9.27 -4.12
CA PRO A 49 -15.40 7.92 -3.57
C PRO A 49 -15.46 6.79 -4.61
N ARG A 50 -16.06 7.06 -5.77
CA ARG A 50 -16.09 6.11 -6.89
C ARG A 50 -14.74 5.87 -7.56
N ASP A 51 -13.76 6.72 -7.31
CA ASP A 51 -12.42 6.54 -7.85
C ASP A 51 -11.66 5.37 -7.20
N ASP A 52 -12.11 4.91 -6.02
CA ASP A 52 -11.62 3.69 -5.37
C ASP A 52 -12.35 2.41 -5.83
N ALA A 53 -13.29 2.53 -6.76
CA ALA A 53 -13.98 1.41 -7.36
C ALA A 53 -13.07 0.62 -8.30
N TYR A 54 -13.49 -0.59 -8.66
CA TYR A 54 -12.80 -1.47 -9.60
C TYR A 54 -12.73 -0.87 -11.01
N HIS A 55 -11.53 -0.79 -11.59
CA HIS A 55 -11.26 -0.09 -12.86
C HIS A 55 -11.06 -0.98 -14.07
N TYR A 56 -10.77 -2.27 -13.90
CA TYR A 56 -10.52 -3.14 -15.03
C TYR A 56 -11.68 -3.14 -16.03
N MET A 57 -11.36 -2.91 -17.32
CA MET A 57 -12.28 -3.02 -18.44
C MET A 57 -11.74 -4.02 -19.45
N LYS A 58 -12.52 -5.06 -19.75
CA LYS A 58 -12.16 -6.06 -20.73
C LYS A 58 -12.15 -5.47 -22.14
N ASN A 59 -10.98 -5.09 -22.63
CA ASN A 59 -10.79 -4.47 -23.95
C ASN A 59 -9.94 -5.30 -24.95
N GLY A 60 -9.55 -6.50 -24.58
CA GLY A 60 -8.99 -7.53 -25.47
C GLY A 60 -7.55 -7.43 -25.89
N ILE A 61 -6.90 -6.28 -25.99
CA ILE A 61 -5.52 -6.17 -26.49
C ILE A 61 -4.56 -5.61 -25.43
N ASP A 62 -5.05 -4.80 -24.52
CA ASP A 62 -4.21 -4.10 -23.56
C ASP A 62 -4.13 -4.77 -22.18
N ASP A 63 -4.77 -5.93 -22.02
CA ASP A 63 -5.06 -6.52 -20.72
C ASP A 63 -3.93 -7.40 -20.16
N GLN A 64 -2.95 -7.75 -20.99
CA GLN A 64 -1.87 -8.68 -20.62
C GLN A 64 -0.97 -8.18 -19.48
N LEU A 65 -0.89 -6.87 -19.29
CA LEU A 65 -0.07 -6.23 -18.26
C LEU A 65 -0.93 -5.43 -17.29
N TYR A 66 -2.24 -5.64 -17.28
CA TYR A 66 -3.10 -4.94 -16.35
C TYR A 66 -2.87 -5.43 -14.93
N ASN A 67 -2.69 -4.49 -14.03
CA ASN A 67 -2.56 -4.69 -12.61
C ASN A 67 -3.42 -3.67 -11.88
N GLU A 68 -4.05 -4.13 -10.82
CA GLU A 68 -4.86 -3.31 -9.93
C GLU A 68 -4.71 -3.87 -8.52
N TRP A 69 -4.45 -3.00 -7.53
CA TRP A 69 -4.42 -3.44 -6.15
C TRP A 69 -4.88 -2.37 -5.19
N TRP A 70 -5.53 -2.81 -4.17
CA TRP A 70 -5.93 -2.04 -3.00
C TRP A 70 -5.03 -2.43 -1.84
N TYR A 71 -4.36 -1.46 -1.27
CA TYR A 71 -3.46 -1.62 -0.16
C TYR A 71 -4.04 -0.96 1.09
N PHE A 72 -4.07 -1.69 2.18
CA PHE A 72 -4.51 -1.24 3.49
C PHE A 72 -3.41 -1.53 4.49
N ASN A 73 -3.10 -0.58 5.35
CA ASN A 73 -2.28 -0.86 6.51
C ASN A 73 -2.88 -0.18 7.76
N GLY A 74 -2.36 -0.56 8.92
CA GLY A 74 -2.71 0.09 10.15
C GLY A 74 -1.82 -0.32 11.31
N ARG A 75 -2.02 0.42 12.39
CA ARG A 75 -1.32 0.18 13.65
C ARG A 75 -2.19 0.51 14.85
N ASP A 76 -2.01 -0.27 15.91
CA ASP A 76 -2.54 -0.04 17.24
C ASP A 76 -1.46 -0.42 18.27
N GLY A 77 -0.86 0.58 18.93
CA GLY A 77 0.30 0.37 19.80
C GLY A 77 1.45 -0.33 19.06
N ASP A 78 1.81 -1.51 19.55
CA ASP A 78 2.88 -2.38 19.00
C ASP A 78 2.35 -3.39 17.96
N THR A 79 1.08 -3.32 17.62
CA THR A 79 0.47 -4.14 16.57
C THR A 79 0.47 -3.36 15.26
N HIS A 80 1.03 -3.94 14.21
CA HIS A 80 1.04 -3.40 12.85
C HIS A 80 0.49 -4.44 11.90
N PHE A 81 -0.26 -4.01 10.89
CA PHE A 81 -0.82 -4.94 9.92
C PHE A 81 -0.88 -4.34 8.52
N MET A 82 -0.96 -5.21 7.54
CA MET A 82 -1.09 -4.88 6.13
C MET A 82 -1.99 -5.91 5.45
N LEU A 83 -2.86 -5.42 4.57
CA LEU A 83 -3.66 -6.24 3.65
C LEU A 83 -3.51 -5.70 2.24
N THR A 84 -3.40 -6.60 1.27
CA THR A 84 -3.34 -6.24 -0.14
C THR A 84 -4.28 -7.15 -0.92
N PHE A 85 -5.17 -6.56 -1.69
CA PHE A 85 -5.97 -7.27 -2.69
C PHE A 85 -5.35 -6.97 -4.05
N LEU A 86 -4.93 -8.01 -4.77
CA LEU A 86 -4.22 -7.90 -6.04
C LEU A 86 -4.99 -8.57 -7.16
N LEU A 87 -5.16 -7.86 -8.24
CA LEU A 87 -5.65 -8.34 -9.52
C LEU A 87 -4.57 -8.13 -10.59
N SER A 88 -4.05 -9.20 -11.16
CA SER A 88 -3.06 -9.17 -12.24
C SER A 88 -3.47 -10.10 -13.34
N ASP A 89 -3.38 -9.65 -14.60
CA ASP A 89 -3.78 -10.40 -15.80
C ASP A 89 -5.16 -11.07 -15.64
N PRO A 90 -6.24 -10.29 -15.38
CA PRO A 90 -7.56 -10.84 -15.03
C PRO A 90 -8.14 -11.77 -16.09
N ASP A 91 -7.84 -11.56 -17.36
CA ASP A 91 -8.30 -12.40 -18.47
C ASP A 91 -7.41 -13.64 -18.72
N ASN A 92 -6.36 -13.83 -17.93
CA ASN A 92 -5.43 -14.95 -18.06
C ASN A 92 -4.80 -15.05 -19.48
N LEU A 93 -4.38 -13.92 -20.00
CA LEU A 93 -3.74 -13.81 -21.32
C LEU A 93 -2.26 -14.18 -21.27
N THR A 94 -1.67 -14.20 -20.06
CA THR A 94 -0.31 -14.65 -19.77
C THR A 94 -0.33 -15.81 -18.79
N ALA A 95 0.82 -16.46 -18.60
CA ALA A 95 0.97 -17.48 -17.56
C ALA A 95 1.11 -16.87 -16.13
N TYR A 96 0.96 -15.55 -15.98
CA TYR A 96 1.26 -14.83 -14.74
C TYR A 96 0.01 -14.26 -14.06
N ARG A 97 -1.18 -14.77 -14.40
CA ARG A 97 -2.41 -14.39 -13.72
C ARG A 97 -2.28 -14.55 -12.23
N ARG A 98 -2.61 -13.49 -11.49
CA ARG A 98 -2.64 -13.50 -10.03
C ARG A 98 -3.87 -12.75 -9.54
N ILE A 99 -4.75 -13.44 -8.86
CA ILE A 99 -5.88 -12.88 -8.11
C ILE A 99 -5.65 -13.34 -6.68
N GLN A 100 -5.26 -12.41 -5.80
CA GLN A 100 -4.71 -12.77 -4.51
C GLN A 100 -5.06 -11.75 -3.43
N VAL A 101 -5.34 -12.22 -2.23
CA VAL A 101 -5.24 -11.43 -1.01
C VAL A 101 -3.99 -11.85 -0.24
N GLN A 102 -3.31 -10.88 0.35
CA GLN A 102 -2.20 -11.08 1.27
C GLN A 102 -2.48 -10.32 2.55
N VAL A 103 -2.11 -10.90 3.69
CA VAL A 103 -2.22 -10.27 4.99
C VAL A 103 -0.96 -10.53 5.81
N ILE A 104 -0.53 -9.49 6.52
CA ILE A 104 0.60 -9.54 7.45
C ILE A 104 0.13 -8.93 8.76
N LEU A 105 0.44 -9.61 9.87
CA LEU A 105 0.26 -9.07 11.22
C LEU A 105 1.59 -9.16 11.97
N LEU A 106 2.05 -8.02 12.45
CA LEU A 106 3.28 -7.88 13.23
C LEU A 106 2.90 -7.44 14.64
N GLN A 107 3.41 -8.15 15.64
CA GLN A 107 3.27 -7.78 17.05
C GLN A 107 4.64 -7.82 17.71
N ASN A 108 4.94 -6.83 18.54
CA ASN A 108 6.25 -6.73 19.17
C ASN A 108 6.59 -8.00 19.95
N GLY A 109 7.77 -8.55 19.69
CA GLY A 109 8.27 -9.77 20.34
C GLY A 109 7.62 -11.08 19.89
N GLN A 110 6.76 -11.06 18.86
CA GLN A 110 6.14 -12.26 18.29
C GLN A 110 6.66 -12.53 16.87
N ILE A 111 6.50 -13.79 16.43
CA ILE A 111 6.75 -14.17 15.05
C ILE A 111 5.67 -13.51 14.18
N PRO A 112 6.03 -12.89 13.05
CA PRO A 112 5.05 -12.36 12.11
C PRO A 112 4.07 -13.44 11.65
N ILE A 113 2.78 -13.07 11.58
CA ILE A 113 1.75 -13.91 10.98
C ILE A 113 1.61 -13.48 9.54
N LEU A 114 1.76 -14.41 8.62
CA LEU A 114 1.71 -14.20 7.18
C LEU A 114 0.67 -15.14 6.61
N GLY A 115 -0.22 -14.60 5.79
CA GLY A 115 -1.18 -15.43 5.10
C GLY A 115 -1.49 -14.88 3.71
N SER A 116 -1.82 -15.79 2.81
CA SER A 116 -2.25 -15.45 1.47
C SER A 116 -3.29 -16.42 0.95
N HIS A 117 -4.17 -15.92 0.10
CA HIS A 117 -5.13 -16.73 -0.63
C HIS A 117 -5.15 -16.33 -2.10
N GLN A 118 -5.08 -17.31 -2.98
CA GLN A 118 -5.20 -17.13 -4.43
C GLN A 118 -6.47 -17.78 -4.94
N SER A 119 -7.15 -17.10 -5.87
CA SER A 119 -8.35 -17.60 -6.51
C SER A 119 -8.26 -17.53 -8.03
N ARG A 120 -9.24 -18.18 -8.67
CA ARG A 120 -9.47 -18.06 -10.12
C ARG A 120 -10.56 -17.06 -10.44
N GLY A 121 -11.34 -16.63 -9.45
CA GLY A 121 -12.44 -15.69 -9.58
C GLY A 121 -12.28 -14.50 -8.65
N PHE A 122 -12.97 -13.43 -9.00
CA PHE A 122 -13.10 -12.22 -8.19
C PHE A 122 -14.44 -11.55 -8.49
N GLY A 123 -14.91 -10.74 -7.56
CA GLY A 123 -16.01 -9.79 -7.74
C GLY A 123 -15.51 -8.36 -7.60
N GLY A 124 -16.18 -7.41 -8.23
CA GLY A 124 -15.86 -5.99 -8.09
C GLY A 124 -17.01 -5.13 -8.60
N ASP A 125 -17.23 -3.97 -7.97
CA ASP A 125 -18.18 -2.96 -8.41
C ASP A 125 -17.41 -1.77 -9.02
N ARG A 126 -17.92 -1.22 -10.11
CA ARG A 126 -17.33 -0.06 -10.81
C ARG A 126 -17.87 1.27 -10.32
N ASN A 127 -18.89 1.24 -9.48
CA ASN A 127 -19.58 2.44 -9.02
C ASN A 127 -19.38 2.70 -7.52
N SER A 128 -18.81 1.73 -6.82
CA SER A 128 -18.50 1.86 -5.39
C SER A 128 -17.25 1.05 -5.02
N PRO A 129 -16.49 1.46 -4.01
CA PRO A 129 -15.39 0.67 -3.48
C PRO A 129 -15.88 -0.69 -2.99
N MET A 130 -15.67 -1.72 -3.81
CA MET A 130 -16.01 -3.09 -3.49
C MET A 130 -15.20 -4.04 -4.35
N PHE A 131 -14.51 -4.97 -3.69
CA PHE A 131 -13.76 -6.03 -4.34
C PHE A 131 -13.72 -7.27 -3.46
N ASP A 132 -13.88 -8.44 -4.04
CA ASP A 132 -13.85 -9.72 -3.33
C ASP A 132 -13.08 -10.80 -4.08
N ILE A 133 -12.43 -11.65 -3.32
CA ILE A 133 -11.72 -12.87 -3.75
C ILE A 133 -12.22 -14.01 -2.84
N ASP A 134 -13.24 -14.74 -3.30
CA ASP A 134 -13.94 -15.77 -2.52
C ASP A 134 -14.55 -15.20 -1.22
N LYS A 135 -14.00 -15.55 -0.05
CA LYS A 135 -14.45 -15.07 1.26
C LYS A 135 -13.75 -13.80 1.73
N ASN A 136 -12.77 -13.32 0.96
CA ASN A 136 -11.91 -12.21 1.32
C ASN A 136 -12.30 -11.00 0.51
N GLY A 137 -12.62 -9.89 1.16
CA GLY A 137 -13.03 -8.72 0.42
C GLY A 137 -13.18 -7.48 1.27
N PHE A 138 -13.54 -6.40 0.58
CA PHE A 138 -13.92 -5.14 1.19
C PHE A 138 -15.10 -4.50 0.45
N TYR A 139 -15.81 -3.64 1.15
CA TYR A 139 -16.86 -2.81 0.57
C TYR A 139 -17.00 -1.49 1.35
N SER A 140 -17.47 -0.44 0.67
CA SER A 140 -17.87 0.82 1.30
C SER A 140 -19.34 0.76 1.72
N ASP A 141 -19.64 1.21 2.92
CA ASP A 141 -21.02 1.43 3.38
C ASP A 141 -21.57 2.80 2.93
N GLN A 142 -22.78 3.12 3.35
CA GLN A 142 -23.46 4.37 2.99
C GLN A 142 -22.82 5.61 3.65
N GLU A 143 -22.10 5.43 4.73
CA GLU A 143 -21.34 6.47 5.42
C GLU A 143 -19.92 6.65 4.86
N GLY A 144 -19.53 5.86 3.85
CA GLY A 144 -18.21 5.91 3.23
C GLY A 144 -17.11 5.17 4.01
N ARG A 145 -17.46 4.39 5.04
CA ARG A 145 -16.52 3.53 5.75
C ARG A 145 -16.22 2.30 4.94
N ILE A 146 -14.97 1.86 4.95
CA ILE A 146 -14.57 0.61 4.29
C ILE A 146 -14.56 -0.53 5.31
N HIS A 147 -15.36 -1.54 5.05
CA HIS A 147 -15.39 -2.80 5.80
C HIS A 147 -14.52 -3.84 5.09
N ILE A 148 -13.55 -4.40 5.79
CA ILE A 148 -12.61 -5.39 5.24
C ILE A 148 -12.73 -6.67 6.03
N ARG A 149 -13.07 -7.78 5.36
CA ARG A 149 -13.25 -9.09 5.99
C ARG A 149 -12.55 -10.18 5.22
N GLY A 150 -12.09 -11.18 5.94
CA GLY A 150 -11.54 -12.35 5.29
C GLY A 150 -10.95 -13.37 6.25
N GLU A 151 -10.48 -14.46 5.64
CA GLU A 151 -9.79 -15.54 6.32
C GLU A 151 -8.76 -16.21 5.39
N VAL A 152 -7.61 -16.52 5.94
CA VAL A 152 -6.56 -17.31 5.30
C VAL A 152 -5.94 -18.25 6.32
N GLU A 153 -5.13 -19.21 5.88
CA GLU A 153 -4.27 -19.97 6.77
C GLU A 153 -2.95 -19.22 6.98
N ASP A 154 -2.46 -19.19 8.22
CA ASP A 154 -1.10 -18.70 8.51
C ASP A 154 -0.08 -19.66 7.89
N GLU A 155 0.86 -19.11 7.12
CA GLU A 155 1.82 -19.90 6.34
C GLU A 155 2.79 -20.71 7.22
N ALA A 156 3.01 -20.27 8.48
CA ALA A 156 3.93 -20.94 9.40
C ALA A 156 3.26 -22.02 10.24
N THR A 157 2.02 -21.81 10.67
CA THR A 157 1.33 -22.67 11.64
C THR A 157 0.15 -23.43 11.06
N SER A 158 -0.34 -23.02 9.88
CA SER A 158 -1.60 -23.46 9.28
C SER A 158 -2.83 -23.19 10.15
N GLU A 159 -2.71 -22.33 11.15
CA GLU A 159 -3.86 -21.86 11.91
C GLU A 159 -4.69 -20.90 11.06
N LEU A 160 -6.00 -20.92 11.28
CA LEU A 160 -6.89 -20.01 10.57
C LEU A 160 -6.73 -18.61 11.11
N PHE A 161 -6.39 -17.69 10.22
CA PHE A 161 -6.20 -16.27 10.47
C PHE A 161 -7.33 -15.47 9.83
N ARG A 162 -8.13 -14.79 10.63
CA ARG A 162 -9.30 -14.00 10.22
C ARG A 162 -9.13 -12.55 10.58
N TRP A 163 -9.80 -11.69 9.84
CA TRP A 163 -9.93 -10.26 10.15
C TRP A 163 -11.34 -9.75 9.87
N ASP A 164 -11.75 -8.80 10.68
CA ASP A 164 -12.96 -7.97 10.49
C ASP A 164 -12.60 -6.56 10.95
N LEU A 165 -12.37 -5.67 9.98
CA LEU A 165 -11.85 -4.32 10.20
C LEU A 165 -12.77 -3.29 9.54
N VAL A 166 -12.87 -2.12 10.17
CA VAL A 166 -13.57 -0.95 9.64
C VAL A 166 -12.61 0.22 9.60
N TYR A 167 -12.47 0.81 8.41
CA TYR A 167 -11.70 2.03 8.17
C TYR A 167 -12.67 3.21 8.02
N GLU A 168 -12.46 4.25 8.80
CA GLU A 168 -13.17 5.52 8.71
C GLU A 168 -12.18 6.62 8.36
N ALA A 169 -12.38 7.28 7.20
CA ALA A 169 -11.46 8.30 6.72
C ALA A 169 -11.36 9.47 7.69
N ALA A 170 -10.14 9.84 8.05
CA ALA A 170 -9.82 11.01 8.87
C ALA A 170 -9.23 12.16 8.05
N ALA A 171 -9.06 11.96 6.74
CA ALA A 171 -8.53 12.94 5.80
C ALA A 171 -9.10 12.68 4.39
N ASP A 172 -9.23 13.74 3.58
CA ASP A 172 -9.80 13.67 2.26
C ASP A 172 -8.91 12.89 1.27
N PRO A 173 -9.50 12.13 0.33
CA PRO A 173 -8.77 11.42 -0.70
C PRO A 173 -8.12 12.38 -1.70
N TRP A 174 -7.00 11.97 -2.29
CA TRP A 174 -6.31 12.73 -3.32
C TRP A 174 -5.56 11.82 -4.28
N TYR A 175 -5.34 12.29 -5.50
CA TYR A 175 -4.53 11.58 -6.48
C TYR A 175 -3.05 11.89 -6.29
N ALA A 176 -2.27 10.93 -5.87
CA ALA A 176 -0.81 11.03 -5.81
C ALA A 176 -0.19 11.09 -7.21
N ILE A 177 -0.88 10.49 -8.20
CA ILE A 177 -0.58 10.59 -9.62
C ILE A 177 -1.90 10.91 -10.34
N PRO A 178 -2.23 12.19 -10.53
CA PRO A 178 -3.52 12.61 -11.08
C PRO A 178 -3.70 12.26 -12.55
N THR A 179 -2.59 12.15 -13.29
CA THR A 179 -2.57 11.77 -14.70
C THR A 179 -1.94 10.40 -14.87
N GLN A 180 -2.26 9.73 -15.99
CA GLN A 180 -1.59 8.48 -16.33
C GLN A 180 -0.09 8.73 -16.45
N THR A 181 0.68 8.24 -15.50
CA THR A 181 2.15 8.29 -15.58
C THR A 181 2.62 7.12 -16.41
N LYS A 182 3.42 7.42 -17.44
CA LYS A 182 4.05 6.38 -18.24
C LYS A 182 5.02 5.59 -17.38
N THR A 183 4.92 4.27 -17.48
CA THR A 183 5.82 3.32 -16.85
C THR A 183 6.44 2.46 -17.95
N GLY A 184 7.77 2.53 -18.10
CA GLY A 184 8.44 1.86 -19.20
C GLY A 184 8.00 2.36 -20.59
N GLN A 185 8.24 1.58 -21.64
CA GLN A 185 8.00 2.01 -23.03
C GLN A 185 6.53 2.10 -23.42
N SER A 186 5.61 1.39 -22.75
CA SER A 186 4.20 1.31 -23.15
C SER A 186 3.24 1.16 -21.99
N GLY A 187 3.72 1.26 -20.75
CA GLY A 187 2.90 1.16 -19.56
C GLY A 187 2.33 2.50 -19.11
N TRP A 188 1.36 2.45 -18.22
CA TRP A 188 0.83 3.60 -17.51
C TRP A 188 0.32 3.15 -16.13
N MET A 189 0.27 4.09 -15.19
CA MET A 189 -0.18 3.87 -13.82
C MET A 189 -0.96 5.07 -13.33
N LYS A 190 -1.95 4.81 -12.49
CA LYS A 190 -2.59 5.79 -11.62
C LYS A 190 -2.42 5.37 -10.18
N TRP A 191 -2.37 6.33 -9.29
CA TRP A 191 -2.27 6.10 -7.86
C TRP A 191 -3.17 7.07 -7.11
N LEU A 192 -4.16 6.51 -6.45
CA LEU A 192 -5.10 7.19 -5.57
C LEU A 192 -4.74 6.89 -4.13
N VAL A 193 -4.50 7.91 -3.32
CA VAL A 193 -4.46 7.80 -1.86
C VAL A 193 -5.88 8.07 -1.37
N TYR A 194 -6.62 6.98 -1.14
CA TYR A 194 -8.05 7.08 -0.83
C TYR A 194 -8.31 7.46 0.62
N MET A 195 -7.55 6.89 1.55
CA MET A 195 -7.57 7.29 2.96
C MET A 195 -6.14 7.59 3.41
N PRO A 196 -5.67 8.84 3.23
CA PRO A 196 -4.33 9.24 3.67
C PRO A 196 -4.11 9.05 5.17
N SER A 197 -5.20 9.10 5.92
CA SER A 197 -5.30 8.77 7.35
C SER A 197 -6.69 8.24 7.63
N ALA A 198 -6.80 7.19 8.41
CA ALA A 198 -8.05 6.60 8.84
C ALA A 198 -8.01 6.22 10.32
N ASN A 199 -9.17 6.25 10.98
CA ASN A 199 -9.40 5.51 12.21
C ASN A 199 -9.73 4.07 11.83
N VAL A 200 -9.14 3.11 12.53
CA VAL A 200 -9.34 1.68 12.23
C VAL A 200 -9.77 0.96 13.48
N THR A 201 -10.91 0.29 13.40
CA THR A 201 -11.45 -0.54 14.48
C THR A 201 -11.74 -1.95 13.98
N GLY A 202 -11.79 -2.91 14.89
CA GLY A 202 -12.14 -4.29 14.58
C GLY A 202 -11.24 -5.30 15.27
N SER A 203 -10.94 -6.41 14.60
CA SER A 203 -10.10 -7.44 15.20
C SER A 203 -9.44 -8.37 14.19
N PHE A 204 -8.35 -8.99 14.63
CA PHE A 204 -7.77 -10.20 14.04
C PHE A 204 -8.01 -11.39 14.96
N THR A 205 -8.30 -12.56 14.39
CA THR A 205 -8.43 -13.82 15.13
C THR A 205 -7.47 -14.84 14.54
N ILE A 206 -6.59 -15.42 15.37
CA ILE A 206 -5.59 -16.41 15.02
C ILE A 206 -5.87 -17.65 15.88
N GLY A 207 -6.35 -18.74 15.27
CA GLY A 207 -6.83 -19.88 16.01
C GLY A 207 -7.91 -19.47 17.03
N ASN A 208 -7.57 -19.54 18.32
CA ASN A 208 -8.45 -19.16 19.44
C ASN A 208 -8.10 -17.78 20.07
N ARG A 209 -7.11 -17.07 19.53
CA ARG A 209 -6.67 -15.78 20.05
C ARG A 209 -7.25 -14.65 19.23
N THR A 210 -7.86 -13.67 19.88
CA THR A 210 -8.32 -12.44 19.26
C THR A 210 -7.41 -11.27 19.67
N VAL A 211 -7.13 -10.41 18.70
CA VAL A 211 -6.40 -9.15 18.86
C VAL A 211 -7.33 -8.05 18.40
N ASP A 212 -7.86 -7.29 19.35
CA ASP A 212 -8.71 -6.14 19.06
C ASP A 212 -7.85 -5.00 18.52
N ILE A 213 -8.41 -4.21 17.63
CA ILE A 213 -7.79 -3.05 16.98
C ILE A 213 -8.66 -1.81 17.24
N ASP A 214 -8.02 -0.78 17.80
CA ASP A 214 -8.53 0.57 17.92
C ASP A 214 -7.37 1.53 17.67
N GLY A 215 -7.12 1.80 16.40
CA GLY A 215 -5.89 2.43 15.96
C GLY A 215 -6.05 3.32 14.75
N THR A 216 -4.97 3.46 14.00
CA THR A 216 -4.90 4.30 12.80
C THR A 216 -4.45 3.50 11.59
N GLY A 217 -4.85 3.94 10.40
CA GLY A 217 -4.48 3.27 9.17
C GLY A 217 -4.39 4.20 7.97
N TYR A 218 -4.09 3.58 6.85
CA TYR A 218 -3.92 4.18 5.54
C TYR A 218 -4.47 3.23 4.48
N HIS A 219 -4.99 3.80 3.40
CA HIS A 219 -5.45 3.03 2.25
C HIS A 219 -5.14 3.75 0.95
N ASP A 220 -4.57 3.01 0.01
CA ASP A 220 -4.37 3.46 -1.36
C ASP A 220 -4.82 2.42 -2.39
N HIS A 221 -5.03 2.92 -3.61
CA HIS A 221 -5.45 2.14 -4.75
C HIS A 221 -4.59 2.49 -5.97
N ILE A 222 -4.02 1.47 -6.57
CA ILE A 222 -3.16 1.60 -7.74
C ILE A 222 -3.71 0.72 -8.85
N TRP A 223 -3.80 1.28 -10.05
CA TRP A 223 -4.17 0.52 -11.23
C TRP A 223 -3.47 1.01 -12.47
N GLY A 224 -3.38 0.13 -13.45
CA GLY A 224 -2.78 0.48 -14.72
C GLY A 224 -2.29 -0.70 -15.51
N ARG A 225 -1.53 -0.38 -16.55
CA ARG A 225 -0.88 -1.33 -17.42
C ARG A 225 0.62 -1.26 -17.22
N PHE A 226 1.16 -2.16 -16.44
CA PHE A 226 2.59 -2.26 -16.17
C PHE A 226 2.94 -3.66 -15.66
N PRO A 227 4.14 -4.20 -15.93
CA PRO A 227 4.55 -5.47 -15.36
C PRO A 227 4.78 -5.34 -13.85
N LEU A 228 4.35 -6.33 -13.05
CA LEU A 228 4.51 -6.32 -11.58
C LEU A 228 5.98 -6.32 -11.11
N ASN A 229 6.88 -6.84 -11.94
CA ASN A 229 8.32 -6.92 -11.68
C ASN A 229 9.11 -5.76 -12.30
N ASP A 230 8.41 -4.81 -12.92
CA ASP A 230 8.92 -3.58 -13.52
C ASP A 230 7.73 -2.61 -13.65
N PRO A 231 7.68 -1.41 -13.09
CA PRO A 231 8.81 -0.57 -12.72
C PRO A 231 9.34 -0.86 -11.32
N GLN A 232 10.59 -0.51 -11.11
CA GLN A 232 11.10 -0.36 -9.75
C GLN A 232 10.47 0.88 -9.15
N PHE A 233 9.98 0.76 -7.94
CA PHE A 233 9.48 1.91 -7.20
C PHE A 233 9.92 1.84 -5.74
N THR A 234 10.14 3.01 -5.17
CA THR A 234 10.21 3.20 -3.72
C THR A 234 8.95 3.91 -3.28
N TRP A 235 8.41 3.50 -2.16
CA TRP A 235 7.20 4.08 -1.60
C TRP A 235 7.34 4.22 -0.09
N ALA A 236 6.78 5.30 0.44
CA ALA A 236 6.69 5.55 1.87
C ALA A 236 5.42 6.34 2.19
N GLU A 237 4.86 6.10 3.35
CA GLU A 237 3.76 6.86 3.90
C GLU A 237 4.02 7.18 5.37
N ALA A 238 3.41 8.26 5.85
CA ALA A 238 3.36 8.62 7.26
C ALA A 238 2.09 9.41 7.55
N SER A 239 1.43 9.12 8.65
CA SER A 239 0.25 9.83 9.08
C SER A 239 0.25 10.12 10.57
N ASN A 240 -0.41 11.22 10.95
CA ASN A 240 -0.69 11.57 12.33
C ASN A 240 -2.11 12.16 12.41
N PRO A 241 -3.14 11.34 12.66
CA PRO A 241 -4.53 11.78 12.72
C PRO A 241 -4.77 12.89 13.75
N ALA A 242 -4.11 12.83 14.91
CA ALA A 242 -4.23 13.83 15.97
C ALA A 242 -3.75 15.24 15.55
N LYS A 243 -2.94 15.31 14.47
CA LYS A 243 -2.44 16.57 13.88
C LYS A 243 -3.03 16.83 12.50
N ASN A 244 -4.00 16.04 12.09
CA ASN A 244 -4.57 16.07 10.74
C ASN A 244 -3.48 16.20 9.67
N PHE A 245 -2.51 15.28 9.73
CA PHE A 245 -1.32 15.26 8.87
C PHE A 245 -1.17 13.90 8.21
N SER A 246 -0.92 13.91 6.91
CA SER A 246 -0.47 12.73 6.16
C SER A 246 0.58 13.12 5.11
N LEU A 247 1.43 12.15 4.78
CA LEU A 247 2.46 12.25 3.76
C LEU A 247 2.47 10.95 2.98
N SER A 248 2.53 11.04 1.65
CA SER A 248 2.76 9.91 0.77
C SER A 248 3.86 10.26 -0.23
N TYR A 249 4.84 9.41 -0.33
CA TYR A 249 6.01 9.57 -1.18
C TYR A 249 6.16 8.39 -2.11
N ARG A 250 6.56 8.65 -3.36
CA ARG A 250 6.86 7.62 -4.34
C ARG A 250 7.93 8.06 -5.32
N GLU A 251 8.83 7.14 -5.63
CA GLU A 251 9.75 7.20 -6.76
C GLU A 251 9.43 6.08 -7.75
N ILE A 252 9.44 6.40 -9.04
CA ILE A 252 9.22 5.45 -10.13
C ILE A 252 10.37 5.58 -11.11
N TRP A 253 11.04 4.48 -11.39
CA TRP A 253 12.06 4.38 -12.44
C TRP A 253 11.41 3.83 -13.71
N GLU A 254 11.42 4.61 -14.79
CA GLU A 254 10.94 4.14 -16.10
C GLU A 254 11.85 3.05 -16.69
N ASN A 255 13.11 3.06 -16.29
CA ASN A 255 14.12 2.09 -16.70
C ASN A 255 15.12 1.90 -15.55
N ARG A 256 15.57 0.66 -15.33
CA ARG A 256 16.55 0.32 -14.27
C ARG A 256 17.91 1.03 -14.39
N THR A 257 18.20 1.61 -15.56
CA THR A 257 19.45 2.32 -15.84
C THR A 257 19.34 3.83 -15.75
N GLU A 258 18.16 4.36 -15.38
CA GLU A 258 17.97 5.79 -15.19
C GLU A 258 18.47 6.26 -13.84
N ASP A 259 19.31 7.32 -13.87
CA ASP A 259 19.82 7.96 -12.65
C ASP A 259 18.80 8.93 -11.99
N ASN A 260 17.67 9.18 -12.66
CA ASN A 260 16.66 10.14 -12.21
C ASN A 260 15.26 9.52 -12.20
N PRO A 261 14.79 9.00 -11.06
CA PRO A 261 13.41 8.57 -10.93
C PRO A 261 12.43 9.74 -11.02
N LYS A 262 11.20 9.46 -11.44
CA LYS A 262 10.09 10.39 -11.25
C LYS A 262 9.63 10.29 -9.81
N ALA A 263 9.88 11.33 -9.04
CA ALA A 263 9.48 11.41 -7.64
C ALA A 263 8.19 12.22 -7.49
N TYR A 264 7.34 11.77 -6.59
CA TYR A 264 6.08 12.39 -6.20
C TYR A 264 6.01 12.43 -4.68
N LEU A 265 5.65 13.58 -4.14
CA LEU A 265 5.44 13.77 -2.71
C LEU A 265 4.15 14.53 -2.51
N GLY A 266 3.21 13.94 -1.81
CA GLY A 266 2.00 14.59 -1.35
C GLY A 266 2.04 14.79 0.15
N ILE A 267 1.68 15.98 0.59
CA ILE A 267 1.53 16.33 1.99
C ILE A 267 0.13 16.90 2.17
N GLN A 268 -0.63 16.34 3.11
CA GLN A 268 -1.90 16.88 3.52
C GLN A 268 -1.82 17.32 4.98
N LYS A 269 -2.26 18.53 5.26
CA LYS A 269 -2.32 19.07 6.61
C LYS A 269 -3.52 20.00 6.76
N GLU A 270 -4.36 19.72 7.78
CA GLU A 270 -5.51 20.54 8.15
C GLU A 270 -6.49 20.79 6.97
N GLY A 271 -6.65 19.79 6.08
CA GLY A 271 -7.51 19.88 4.89
C GLY A 271 -6.86 20.55 3.67
N GLU A 272 -5.63 21.04 3.79
CA GLU A 272 -4.86 21.55 2.66
C GLU A 272 -3.91 20.46 2.14
N SER A 273 -3.85 20.31 0.81
CA SER A 273 -2.96 19.36 0.15
C SER A 273 -1.93 20.08 -0.71
N ILE A 274 -0.68 19.67 -0.60
CA ILE A 274 0.44 20.18 -1.38
C ILE A 274 1.11 19.00 -2.08
N GLU A 275 1.29 19.11 -3.38
CA GLU A 275 1.96 18.12 -4.19
C GLU A 275 3.27 18.66 -4.77
N PHE A 276 4.28 17.80 -4.79
CA PHE A 276 5.56 18.04 -5.43
C PHE A 276 5.83 16.93 -6.43
N SER A 277 6.33 17.25 -7.61
CA SER A 277 6.64 16.26 -8.63
C SER A 277 7.94 16.57 -9.37
N GLY A 278 8.59 15.55 -9.89
CA GLY A 278 9.80 15.66 -10.72
C GLY A 278 10.96 16.32 -10.00
N GLY A 279 11.60 17.30 -10.62
CA GLY A 279 12.77 17.99 -10.08
C GLY A 279 12.55 18.81 -8.79
N GLN A 280 11.31 18.95 -8.34
CA GLN A 280 10.97 19.58 -7.06
C GLN A 280 11.23 18.63 -5.87
N VAL A 281 11.27 17.35 -6.12
CA VAL A 281 11.57 16.31 -5.13
C VAL A 281 12.98 15.78 -5.42
N LYS A 282 13.87 15.96 -4.47
CA LYS A 282 15.23 15.39 -4.53
C LYS A 282 15.35 14.37 -3.40
N ALA A 283 15.65 13.14 -3.75
CA ALA A 283 15.96 12.07 -2.80
C ALA A 283 17.39 12.19 -2.28
#